data_45c6eef3abd04d519092129f715cd02c
#
_entry.id   45c6eef3abd04d519092129f715cd02c
#
_cell.length_a   1.000
_cell.length_b   1.000
_cell.length_c   1.000
_cell.angle_alpha   90.00
_cell.angle_beta   90.00
_cell.angle_gamma   90.00
#
_symmetry.space_group_name_H-M   'P 1'
#
loop_
_entity.id
_entity.type
_entity.pdbx_description
1 polymer ?
#
loop_
_entity_poly.entity_id
_entity_poly.type
_entity_poly.pdbx_seq_one_letter_code
_entity_poly.pdbx_strand_id
1 'polypeptide(L)'
;VKGGLSYPSIENARFNRETEAADVTFDQAKKNATDVWNESLSRIYVEGGKETDKVKFYTGLFHALLGRGLASDANGYYPKNNGTVGRIALDEEGNPVHQHYNTDAIWGGFWNLTQLWSLAYPEYYSDWIKSQLLVYQDAGWLGDGIACSKYVSGVGTNFTSLAIAAAYNCGIRDFDVQQGYEAALKNEVEWRGRLEGAGKMDVRQFVERGYSPYEKRFDMVTREEGSGFGASHTMEYSFSSFAVSQFAKHLGKEDDYKLLSNLSNGWKN
;
A
#
# COMPACT_ATOMS: atom_id res chain seq x y z
N VAL A 1 14.93 -22.79 18.99
CA VAL A 1 15.32 -21.38 19.17
C VAL A 1 14.10 -20.50 18.99
N LYS A 2 13.89 -19.55 19.90
CA LYS A 2 12.86 -18.51 19.81
C LYS A 2 13.54 -17.18 19.58
N GLY A 3 13.13 -16.47 18.52
CA GLY A 3 13.65 -15.14 18.17
C GLY A 3 12.54 -14.10 18.21
N GLY A 4 12.90 -12.84 18.43
CA GLY A 4 12.05 -11.69 18.27
C GLY A 4 12.69 -10.71 17.30
N LEU A 5 11.88 -10.02 16.52
CA LEU A 5 12.30 -8.96 15.63
C LEU A 5 11.59 -7.67 15.99
N SER A 6 12.24 -6.54 15.78
CA SER A 6 11.66 -5.21 15.87
C SER A 6 12.52 -4.26 15.04
N TYR A 7 11.90 -3.31 14.35
CA TYR A 7 12.61 -2.22 13.70
C TYR A 7 13.03 -1.12 14.68
N PRO A 8 12.20 -0.77 15.69
CA PRO A 8 12.51 0.28 16.65
C PRO A 8 13.70 -0.03 17.60
N SER A 9 13.70 -1.20 18.26
CA SER A 9 14.72 -1.47 19.28
C SER A 9 14.87 -2.95 19.64
N ILE A 10 15.98 -3.28 20.30
CA ILE A 10 16.23 -4.63 20.87
C ILE A 10 15.25 -4.93 22.01
N GLU A 11 14.89 -3.92 22.79
CA GLU A 11 13.91 -4.04 23.88
C GLU A 11 12.55 -4.44 23.35
N ASN A 12 12.11 -3.80 22.26
CA ASN A 12 10.87 -4.17 21.58
C ASN A 12 10.95 -5.57 20.93
N ALA A 13 12.10 -5.95 20.38
CA ALA A 13 12.27 -7.31 19.87
C ALA A 13 12.13 -8.37 20.97
N ARG A 14 12.63 -8.08 22.19
CA ARG A 14 12.41 -8.94 23.36
C ARG A 14 10.94 -8.96 23.77
N PHE A 15 10.31 -7.80 23.82
CA PHE A 15 8.89 -7.67 24.14
C PHE A 15 8.02 -8.47 23.17
N ASN A 16 8.23 -8.34 21.86
CA ASN A 16 7.52 -9.11 20.83
C ASN A 16 7.68 -10.62 21.05
N ARG A 17 8.92 -11.09 21.28
CA ARG A 17 9.19 -12.51 21.57
C ARG A 17 8.46 -12.98 22.83
N GLU A 18 8.44 -12.18 23.88
CA GLU A 18 7.80 -12.53 25.14
C GLU A 18 6.28 -12.54 25.02
N THR A 19 5.72 -11.56 24.32
CA THR A 19 4.26 -11.47 24.06
C THR A 19 3.76 -12.61 23.18
N GLU A 20 4.49 -12.95 22.11
CA GLU A 20 4.00 -13.86 21.08
C GLU A 20 4.47 -15.31 21.26
N ALA A 21 5.57 -15.55 21.95
CA ALA A 21 6.23 -16.86 21.93
C ALA A 21 6.80 -17.36 23.28
N ALA A 22 6.63 -16.65 24.41
CA ALA A 22 7.26 -17.03 25.67
C ALA A 22 6.97 -18.48 26.06
N ASP A 23 5.68 -18.81 26.15
CA ASP A 23 5.17 -20.10 26.62
C ASP A 23 4.72 -21.03 25.50
N VAL A 24 5.02 -20.70 24.24
CA VAL A 24 4.60 -21.47 23.07
C VAL A 24 5.61 -22.57 22.77
N THR A 25 5.21 -23.84 22.82
CA THR A 25 6.01 -24.97 22.33
C THR A 25 6.08 -25.00 20.81
N PHE A 26 6.99 -25.78 20.24
CA PHE A 26 7.07 -25.96 18.78
C PHE A 26 5.76 -26.51 18.19
N ASP A 27 5.19 -27.54 18.82
CA ASP A 27 3.93 -28.14 18.34
C ASP A 27 2.76 -27.16 18.45
N GLN A 28 2.72 -26.35 19.51
CA GLN A 28 1.73 -25.29 19.65
C GLN A 28 1.92 -24.22 18.57
N ALA A 29 3.15 -23.77 18.30
CA ALA A 29 3.44 -22.80 17.24
C ALA A 29 3.01 -23.34 15.86
N LYS A 30 3.32 -24.61 15.58
CA LYS A 30 2.89 -25.28 14.35
C LYS A 30 1.36 -25.32 14.22
N LYS A 31 0.67 -25.69 15.30
CA LYS A 31 -0.78 -25.72 15.33
C LYS A 31 -1.37 -24.33 15.11
N ASN A 32 -0.91 -23.33 15.83
CA ASN A 32 -1.38 -21.95 15.70
C ASN A 32 -1.21 -21.43 14.27
N ALA A 33 -0.05 -21.63 13.66
CA ALA A 33 0.21 -21.25 12.27
C ALA A 33 -0.73 -21.98 11.29
N THR A 34 -0.97 -23.28 11.52
CA THR A 34 -1.91 -24.06 10.70
C THR A 34 -3.34 -23.53 10.83
N ASP A 35 -3.78 -23.20 12.04
CA ASP A 35 -5.13 -22.67 12.29
C ASP A 35 -5.33 -21.31 11.62
N VAL A 36 -4.39 -20.37 11.77
CA VAL A 36 -4.44 -19.04 11.14
C VAL A 36 -4.46 -19.13 9.61
N TRP A 37 -3.63 -20.01 9.03
CA TRP A 37 -3.64 -20.22 7.58
C TRP A 37 -4.93 -20.86 7.08
N ASN A 38 -5.46 -21.84 7.80
CA ASN A 38 -6.75 -22.46 7.46
C ASN A 38 -7.89 -21.44 7.54
N GLU A 39 -7.94 -20.59 8.56
CA GLU A 39 -8.92 -19.52 8.66
C GLU A 39 -8.82 -18.56 7.47
N SER A 40 -7.60 -18.09 7.16
CA SER A 40 -7.38 -17.16 6.06
C SER A 40 -7.73 -17.76 4.70
N LEU A 41 -7.31 -18.98 4.42
CA LEU A 41 -7.55 -19.64 3.13
C LEU A 41 -9.01 -20.07 2.97
N SER A 42 -9.72 -20.43 4.04
CA SER A 42 -11.12 -20.86 4.00
C SER A 42 -12.13 -19.74 3.69
N ARG A 43 -11.68 -18.47 3.67
CA ARG A 43 -12.54 -17.36 3.23
C ARG A 43 -13.01 -17.48 1.79
N ILE A 44 -12.28 -18.24 0.97
CA ILE A 44 -12.67 -18.56 -0.40
C ILE A 44 -12.78 -20.06 -0.51
N TYR A 45 -14.00 -20.54 -0.69
CA TYR A 45 -14.28 -21.96 -0.89
C TYR A 45 -14.46 -22.27 -2.37
N VAL A 46 -13.80 -23.32 -2.85
CA VAL A 46 -13.90 -23.78 -4.25
C VAL A 46 -14.35 -25.23 -4.33
N GLU A 47 -15.27 -25.50 -5.23
CA GLU A 47 -15.80 -26.83 -5.52
C GLU A 47 -15.57 -27.24 -6.97
N GLY A 48 -15.66 -28.53 -7.23
CA GLY A 48 -15.50 -29.11 -8.57
C GLY A 48 -14.04 -29.22 -9.01
N GLY A 49 -13.82 -29.50 -10.27
CA GLY A 49 -12.50 -29.72 -10.84
C GLY A 49 -11.79 -30.98 -10.32
N LYS A 50 -10.50 -31.08 -10.63
CA LYS A 50 -9.64 -32.16 -10.12
C LYS A 50 -9.02 -31.71 -8.80
N GLU A 51 -8.62 -32.65 -7.95
CA GLU A 51 -7.91 -32.34 -6.69
C GLU A 51 -6.64 -31.53 -6.95
N THR A 52 -5.93 -31.81 -8.03
CA THR A 52 -4.74 -31.00 -8.43
C THR A 52 -5.08 -29.55 -8.75
N ASP A 53 -6.28 -29.23 -9.19
CA ASP A 53 -6.70 -27.86 -9.47
C ASP A 53 -7.00 -27.09 -8.18
N LYS A 54 -7.60 -27.77 -7.19
CA LYS A 54 -7.78 -27.22 -5.84
C LYS A 54 -6.45 -26.93 -5.15
N VAL A 55 -5.49 -27.87 -5.25
CA VAL A 55 -4.14 -27.67 -4.73
C VAL A 55 -3.48 -26.44 -5.36
N LYS A 56 -3.58 -26.27 -6.69
CA LYS A 56 -3.06 -25.08 -7.37
C LYS A 56 -3.74 -23.81 -6.90
N PHE A 57 -5.06 -23.84 -6.77
CA PHE A 57 -5.83 -22.68 -6.31
C PHE A 57 -5.39 -22.23 -4.92
N TYR A 58 -5.39 -23.12 -3.93
CA TYR A 58 -5.01 -22.75 -2.55
C TYR A 58 -3.52 -22.44 -2.41
N THR A 59 -2.66 -23.07 -3.21
CA THR A 59 -1.23 -22.68 -3.28
C THR A 59 -1.08 -21.25 -3.83
N GLY A 60 -1.82 -20.92 -4.89
CA GLY A 60 -1.86 -19.56 -5.45
C GLY A 60 -2.40 -18.53 -4.45
N LEU A 61 -3.48 -18.86 -3.75
CA LEU A 61 -4.06 -18.00 -2.72
C LEU A 61 -3.09 -17.80 -1.55
N PHE A 62 -2.43 -18.85 -1.08
CA PHE A 62 -1.38 -18.76 -0.07
C PHE A 62 -0.26 -17.81 -0.50
N HIS A 63 0.25 -17.93 -1.73
CA HIS A 63 1.27 -17.04 -2.25
C HIS A 63 0.78 -15.59 -2.40
N ALA A 64 -0.49 -15.38 -2.77
CA ALA A 64 -1.08 -14.05 -2.86
C ALA A 64 -1.19 -13.35 -1.49
N LEU A 65 -1.31 -14.11 -0.41
CA LEU A 65 -1.36 -13.59 0.97
C LEU A 65 0.01 -13.46 1.61
N LEU A 66 1.07 -14.01 1.01
CA LEU A 66 2.45 -13.77 1.45
C LEU A 66 2.91 -12.36 1.04
N GLY A 67 3.90 -11.86 1.70
CA GLY A 67 4.42 -10.50 1.47
C GLY A 67 3.64 -9.44 2.26
N ARG A 68 3.92 -8.16 2.02
CA ARG A 68 3.36 -7.03 2.77
C ARG A 68 3.45 -7.26 4.26
N GLY A 69 4.63 -7.71 4.69
CA GLY A 69 4.88 -8.16 6.04
C GLY A 69 4.59 -7.08 7.07
N LEU A 70 4.20 -7.53 8.25
CA LEU A 70 3.97 -6.68 9.40
C LEU A 70 5.24 -5.89 9.74
N ALA A 71 5.09 -4.60 9.95
CA ALA A 71 6.19 -3.67 10.26
C ALA A 71 5.98 -2.92 11.58
N SER A 72 4.94 -3.26 12.35
CA SER A 72 4.72 -2.78 13.72
C SER A 72 5.05 -3.86 14.75
N ASP A 73 5.45 -3.40 15.93
CA ASP A 73 5.63 -4.25 17.10
C ASP A 73 4.29 -4.56 17.78
N ALA A 74 4.23 -5.59 18.60
CA ALA A 74 3.03 -6.00 19.33
C ALA A 74 2.42 -4.88 20.22
N ASN A 75 3.23 -3.91 20.65
CA ASN A 75 2.81 -2.73 21.40
C ASN A 75 2.57 -1.48 20.51
N GLY A 76 2.49 -1.65 19.19
CA GLY A 76 2.15 -0.62 18.23
C GLY A 76 3.29 0.30 17.78
N TYR A 77 4.53 0.09 18.23
CA TYR A 77 5.64 0.87 17.70
C TYR A 77 5.98 0.49 16.27
N TYR A 78 6.32 1.48 15.44
CA TYR A 78 6.70 1.28 14.04
C TYR A 78 7.81 2.26 13.62
N PRO A 79 8.63 1.93 12.61
CA PRO A 79 9.67 2.82 12.11
C PRO A 79 9.06 3.90 11.22
N LYS A 80 9.43 5.18 11.44
CA LYS A 80 9.08 6.30 10.56
C LYS A 80 10.07 6.44 9.40
N ASN A 81 9.66 7.11 8.33
CA ASN A 81 10.50 7.34 7.16
C ASN A 81 11.81 8.06 7.50
N ASN A 82 11.80 9.00 8.42
CA ASN A 82 12.98 9.76 8.86
C ASN A 82 13.93 8.99 9.82
N GLY A 83 13.62 7.73 10.12
CA GLY A 83 14.41 6.89 11.03
C GLY A 83 14.06 7.04 12.50
N THR A 84 13.11 7.88 12.86
CA THR A 84 12.54 7.92 14.22
C THR A 84 11.47 6.84 14.38
N VAL A 85 10.88 6.75 15.57
CA VAL A 85 9.88 5.75 15.91
C VAL A 85 8.52 6.43 16.12
N GLY A 86 7.47 5.85 15.54
CA GLY A 86 6.07 6.19 15.80
C GLY A 86 5.39 5.15 16.66
N ARG A 87 4.18 5.45 17.08
CA ARG A 87 3.33 4.49 17.78
C ARG A 87 1.88 4.61 17.28
N ILE A 88 1.31 3.51 16.89
CA ILE A 88 -0.11 3.37 16.56
C ILE A 88 -0.91 3.59 17.85
N ALA A 89 -2.06 4.25 17.76
CA ALA A 89 -2.96 4.41 18.89
C ALA A 89 -3.35 3.05 19.45
N LEU A 90 -3.54 2.98 20.77
CA LEU A 90 -3.97 1.77 21.45
C LEU A 90 -5.45 1.87 21.81
N ASP A 91 -6.14 0.74 21.79
CA ASP A 91 -7.48 0.60 22.33
C ASP A 91 -7.49 0.58 23.89
N GLU A 92 -8.67 0.37 24.48
CA GLU A 92 -8.84 0.34 25.94
C GLU A 92 -8.14 -0.89 26.58
N GLU A 93 -7.92 -1.94 25.82
CA GLU A 93 -7.21 -3.15 26.22
C GLU A 93 -5.67 -3.04 26.04
N GLY A 94 -5.21 -1.95 25.41
CA GLY A 94 -3.79 -1.69 25.16
C GLY A 94 -3.24 -2.32 23.88
N ASN A 95 -4.11 -2.80 22.98
CA ASN A 95 -3.70 -3.32 21.67
C ASN A 95 -3.68 -2.20 20.61
N PRO A 96 -2.79 -2.28 19.61
CA PRO A 96 -2.83 -1.35 18.49
C PRO A 96 -4.18 -1.42 17.75
N VAL A 97 -4.81 -0.27 17.50
CA VAL A 97 -6.12 -0.18 16.82
C VAL A 97 -6.07 -0.62 15.35
N HIS A 98 -4.91 -0.77 14.78
CA HIS A 98 -4.65 -1.42 13.48
C HIS A 98 -3.19 -1.90 13.42
N GLN A 99 -2.86 -2.68 12.40
CA GLN A 99 -1.49 -3.08 12.14
C GLN A 99 -0.81 -2.13 11.15
N HIS A 100 0.53 -2.09 11.13
CA HIS A 100 1.30 -1.37 10.14
C HIS A 100 1.97 -2.34 9.17
N TYR A 101 1.72 -2.16 7.88
CA TYR A 101 2.22 -3.05 6.83
C TYR A 101 3.16 -2.33 5.86
N ASN A 102 4.18 -3.04 5.40
CA ASN A 102 4.92 -2.65 4.22
C ASN A 102 4.04 -2.76 2.97
N THR A 103 4.29 -1.94 1.97
CA THR A 103 3.60 -2.06 0.67
C THR A 103 4.32 -3.00 -0.28
N ASP A 104 5.62 -3.26 -0.02
CA ASP A 104 6.51 -3.80 -1.03
C ASP A 104 6.34 -3.04 -2.37
N ALA A 105 6.16 -3.77 -3.47
CA ALA A 105 5.93 -3.21 -4.79
C ALA A 105 4.44 -3.18 -5.11
N ILE A 106 3.72 -2.11 -4.75
CA ILE A 106 2.28 -1.99 -5.08
C ILE A 106 2.03 -2.01 -6.59
N TRP A 107 3.01 -1.59 -7.38
CA TRP A 107 2.95 -1.68 -8.85
C TRP A 107 2.76 -3.10 -9.40
N GLY A 108 3.03 -4.14 -8.61
CA GLY A 108 2.68 -5.53 -8.93
C GLY A 108 1.37 -5.99 -8.30
N GLY A 109 0.99 -5.41 -7.15
CA GLY A 109 -0.17 -5.83 -6.36
C GLY A 109 -1.50 -5.26 -6.83
N PHE A 110 -1.52 -4.07 -7.44
CA PHE A 110 -2.77 -3.42 -7.84
C PHE A 110 -3.52 -4.13 -8.98
N TRP A 111 -2.86 -4.94 -9.79
CA TRP A 111 -3.46 -5.63 -10.92
C TRP A 111 -4.62 -6.55 -10.54
N ASN A 112 -4.49 -7.28 -9.45
CA ASN A 112 -5.50 -8.24 -9.00
C ASN A 112 -5.51 -8.48 -7.48
N LEU A 113 -4.43 -8.17 -6.76
CA LEU A 113 -4.33 -8.44 -5.34
C LEU A 113 -5.22 -7.50 -4.51
N THR A 114 -5.29 -6.22 -4.86
CA THR A 114 -6.18 -5.25 -4.20
C THR A 114 -7.66 -5.61 -4.41
N GLN A 115 -8.03 -6.19 -5.55
CA GLN A 115 -9.36 -6.70 -5.80
C GLN A 115 -9.66 -7.93 -4.94
N LEU A 116 -8.69 -8.83 -4.80
CA LEU A 116 -8.80 -9.97 -3.88
C LEU A 116 -9.01 -9.50 -2.44
N TRP A 117 -8.26 -8.50 -2.00
CA TRP A 117 -8.43 -7.93 -0.66
C TRP A 117 -9.82 -7.32 -0.46
N SER A 118 -10.32 -6.55 -1.43
CA SER A 118 -11.65 -5.93 -1.32
C SER A 118 -12.77 -6.97 -1.27
N LEU A 119 -12.60 -8.13 -1.88
CA LEU A 119 -13.62 -9.20 -1.93
C LEU A 119 -13.59 -10.11 -0.70
N ALA A 120 -12.42 -10.49 -0.21
CA ALA A 120 -12.28 -11.53 0.79
C ALA A 120 -11.53 -11.11 2.07
N TYR A 121 -10.82 -9.97 2.04
CA TYR A 121 -9.96 -9.51 3.15
C TYR A 121 -10.09 -7.99 3.36
N PRO A 122 -11.31 -7.43 3.48
CA PRO A 122 -11.52 -5.98 3.53
C PRO A 122 -10.91 -5.32 4.77
N GLU A 123 -10.86 -6.01 5.90
CA GLU A 123 -10.22 -5.54 7.14
C GLU A 123 -8.71 -5.39 6.95
N TYR A 124 -8.05 -6.36 6.30
CA TYR A 124 -6.65 -6.27 5.95
C TYR A 124 -6.39 -5.09 5.00
N TYR A 125 -7.26 -4.90 4.01
CA TYR A 125 -7.13 -3.78 3.07
C TYR A 125 -7.27 -2.43 3.79
N SER A 126 -8.20 -2.32 4.73
CA SER A 126 -8.36 -1.13 5.58
C SER A 126 -7.10 -0.84 6.38
N ASP A 127 -6.54 -1.83 7.07
CA ASP A 127 -5.32 -1.68 7.87
C ASP A 127 -4.10 -1.34 6.99
N TRP A 128 -4.02 -1.92 5.79
CA TRP A 128 -3.01 -1.56 4.82
C TRP A 128 -3.11 -0.08 4.41
N ILE A 129 -4.33 0.45 4.17
CA ILE A 129 -4.54 1.87 3.88
C ILE A 129 -4.13 2.74 5.08
N LYS A 130 -4.56 2.39 6.28
CA LYS A 130 -4.15 3.09 7.51
C LYS A 130 -2.62 3.17 7.63
N SER A 131 -1.92 2.11 7.24
CA SER A 131 -0.45 2.10 7.19
C SER A 131 0.11 3.13 6.19
N GLN A 132 -0.48 3.26 5.01
CA GLN A 132 -0.07 4.25 4.01
C GLN A 132 -0.34 5.67 4.51
N LEU A 133 -1.46 5.88 5.21
CA LEU A 133 -1.80 7.18 5.79
C LEU A 133 -0.87 7.57 6.95
N LEU A 134 -0.40 6.62 7.76
CA LEU A 134 0.65 6.88 8.74
C LEU A 134 1.95 7.38 8.07
N VAL A 135 2.37 6.73 6.98
CA VAL A 135 3.55 7.18 6.23
C VAL A 135 3.33 8.57 5.63
N TYR A 136 2.13 8.84 5.10
CA TYR A 136 1.77 10.17 4.62
C TYR A 136 1.78 11.23 5.73
N GLN A 137 1.25 10.93 6.91
CA GLN A 137 1.29 11.83 8.08
C GLN A 137 2.73 12.15 8.51
N ASP A 138 3.60 11.15 8.51
CA ASP A 138 4.98 11.28 8.96
C ASP A 138 5.90 11.99 7.96
N ALA A 139 5.67 11.82 6.65
CA ALA A 139 6.59 12.24 5.60
C ALA A 139 5.94 13.10 4.49
N GLY A 140 4.62 13.24 4.51
CA GLY A 140 3.86 14.14 3.63
C GLY A 140 3.59 13.60 2.23
N TRP A 141 3.90 12.33 1.93
CA TRP A 141 3.71 11.71 0.63
C TRP A 141 3.29 10.25 0.75
N LEU A 142 2.54 9.73 -0.24
CA LEU A 142 2.38 8.30 -0.44
C LEU A 142 3.55 7.76 -1.26
N GLY A 143 3.96 6.52 -0.99
CA GLY A 143 4.99 5.83 -1.76
C GLY A 143 4.41 4.84 -2.75
N ASP A 144 5.14 4.57 -3.83
CA ASP A 144 4.81 3.50 -4.78
C ASP A 144 5.36 2.14 -4.31
N GLY A 145 6.29 2.16 -3.38
CA GLY A 145 6.80 1.05 -2.61
C GLY A 145 7.29 1.55 -1.26
N ILE A 146 7.01 0.80 -0.20
CA ILE A 146 7.43 1.14 1.15
C ILE A 146 7.98 -0.09 1.85
N ALA A 147 9.22 -0.01 2.31
CA ALA A 147 9.88 -1.02 3.12
C ALA A 147 10.34 -0.39 4.44
N CYS A 148 9.85 -0.90 5.58
CA CYS A 148 10.13 -0.33 6.91
C CYS A 148 9.89 1.19 6.94
N SER A 149 8.76 1.63 6.39
CA SER A 149 8.37 3.04 6.19
C SER A 149 9.30 3.88 5.32
N LYS A 150 10.35 3.29 4.73
CA LYS A 150 11.19 3.96 3.73
C LYS A 150 10.56 3.88 2.35
N TYR A 151 10.56 5.01 1.64
CA TYR A 151 10.18 5.01 0.23
C TYR A 151 11.18 4.20 -0.59
N VAL A 152 10.64 3.37 -1.47
CA VAL A 152 11.42 2.59 -2.43
C VAL A 152 11.12 3.11 -3.82
N SER A 153 12.11 3.73 -4.44
CA SER A 153 12.03 4.16 -5.83
C SER A 153 12.12 2.92 -6.74
N GLY A 154 11.03 2.62 -7.40
CA GLY A 154 10.95 1.49 -8.31
C GLY A 154 10.51 1.96 -9.70
N VAL A 155 9.23 1.79 -9.98
CA VAL A 155 8.64 2.12 -11.28
C VAL A 155 8.28 3.61 -11.39
N GLY A 156 8.10 4.30 -10.26
CA GLY A 156 7.80 5.74 -10.23
C GLY A 156 6.36 6.09 -10.59
N THR A 157 5.46 5.15 -10.37
CA THR A 157 4.02 5.27 -10.62
C THR A 157 3.25 5.79 -9.39
N ASN A 158 1.94 5.72 -9.38
CA ASN A 158 1.11 6.18 -8.27
C ASN A 158 0.02 5.18 -7.89
N PHE A 159 0.36 3.92 -7.81
CA PHE A 159 -0.62 2.86 -7.56
C PHE A 159 -1.13 2.80 -6.13
N THR A 160 -0.42 3.39 -5.16
CA THR A 160 -0.95 3.54 -3.79
C THR A 160 -2.18 4.45 -3.77
N SER A 161 -2.14 5.59 -4.47
CA SER A 161 -3.32 6.46 -4.61
C SER A 161 -4.48 5.76 -5.32
N LEU A 162 -4.17 5.00 -6.39
CA LEU A 162 -5.15 4.18 -7.10
C LEU A 162 -5.79 3.14 -6.16
N ALA A 163 -4.98 2.43 -5.36
CA ALA A 163 -5.48 1.43 -4.43
C ALA A 163 -6.40 2.04 -3.36
N ILE A 164 -6.05 3.21 -2.79
CA ILE A 164 -6.91 3.92 -1.82
C ILE A 164 -8.25 4.32 -2.47
N ALA A 165 -8.20 4.89 -3.68
CA ALA A 165 -9.41 5.26 -4.44
C ALA A 165 -10.27 4.03 -4.77
N ALA A 166 -9.65 2.91 -5.17
CA ALA A 166 -10.34 1.66 -5.46
C ALA A 166 -11.01 1.07 -4.21
N ALA A 167 -10.33 1.06 -3.07
CA ALA A 167 -10.91 0.62 -1.81
C ALA A 167 -12.16 1.42 -1.44
N TYR A 168 -12.08 2.75 -1.55
CA TYR A 168 -13.25 3.61 -1.34
C TYR A 168 -14.39 3.26 -2.28
N ASN A 169 -14.13 3.05 -3.56
CA ASN A 169 -15.16 2.70 -4.55
C ASN A 169 -15.75 1.30 -4.32
N CYS A 170 -14.98 0.37 -3.74
CA CYS A 170 -15.45 -0.96 -3.33
C CYS A 170 -16.21 -0.97 -1.99
N GLY A 171 -16.42 0.17 -1.35
CA GLY A 171 -17.20 0.28 -0.11
C GLY A 171 -16.38 0.20 1.17
N ILE A 172 -15.07 0.09 1.12
CA ILE A 172 -14.20 0.12 2.30
C ILE A 172 -14.12 1.56 2.81
N ARG A 173 -14.50 1.79 4.06
CA ARG A 173 -14.63 3.11 4.68
C ARG A 173 -13.97 3.22 6.05
N ASP A 174 -13.43 2.14 6.58
CA ASP A 174 -12.80 2.09 7.90
C ASP A 174 -11.36 2.65 7.85
N PHE A 175 -11.24 3.89 7.35
CA PHE A 175 -10.02 4.70 7.37
C PHE A 175 -10.39 6.20 7.27
N ASP A 176 -9.47 7.09 7.52
CA ASP A 176 -9.69 8.53 7.30
C ASP A 176 -9.81 8.81 5.79
N VAL A 177 -11.06 8.83 5.32
CA VAL A 177 -11.40 9.01 3.90
C VAL A 177 -10.94 10.38 3.39
N GLN A 178 -11.07 11.44 4.20
CA GLN A 178 -10.66 12.78 3.80
C GLN A 178 -9.13 12.84 3.64
N GLN A 179 -8.39 12.32 4.60
CA GLN A 179 -6.93 12.25 4.51
C GLN A 179 -6.47 11.37 3.36
N GLY A 180 -7.13 10.22 3.14
CA GLY A 180 -6.85 9.33 2.01
C GLY A 180 -7.04 10.02 0.67
N TYR A 181 -8.08 10.83 0.54
CA TYR A 181 -8.32 11.64 -0.64
C TYR A 181 -7.25 12.73 -0.83
N GLU A 182 -6.96 13.49 0.22
CA GLU A 182 -5.93 14.56 0.19
C GLU A 182 -4.55 14.01 -0.19
N ALA A 183 -4.16 12.88 0.38
CA ALA A 183 -2.91 12.21 0.07
C ALA A 183 -2.86 11.73 -1.38
N ALA A 184 -3.95 11.14 -1.87
CA ALA A 184 -4.07 10.68 -3.26
C ALA A 184 -4.02 11.86 -4.25
N LEU A 185 -4.80 12.91 -4.01
CA LEU A 185 -4.81 14.12 -4.85
C LEU A 185 -3.44 14.77 -4.90
N LYS A 186 -2.78 14.94 -3.75
CA LYS A 186 -1.42 15.50 -3.69
C LYS A 186 -0.45 14.72 -4.56
N ASN A 187 -0.45 13.41 -4.47
CA ASN A 187 0.42 12.57 -5.30
C ASN A 187 0.09 12.65 -6.80
N GLU A 188 -1.16 12.97 -7.18
CA GLU A 188 -1.55 13.12 -8.59
C GLU A 188 -1.05 14.43 -9.21
N VAL A 189 -1.01 15.52 -8.44
CA VAL A 189 -0.85 16.86 -9.02
C VAL A 189 0.31 17.67 -8.46
N GLU A 190 0.88 17.28 -7.31
CA GLU A 190 1.98 18.03 -6.68
C GLU A 190 3.34 17.38 -6.93
N TRP A 191 4.36 18.22 -7.07
CA TRP A 191 5.77 17.81 -7.22
C TRP A 191 6.72 18.56 -6.27
N ARG A 192 6.32 19.75 -5.79
CA ARG A 192 7.18 20.59 -4.93
C ARG A 192 7.38 19.93 -3.58
N GLY A 193 8.65 19.83 -3.17
CA GLY A 193 9.00 19.22 -1.90
C GLY A 193 8.82 17.70 -1.86
N ARG A 194 8.68 17.04 -3.02
CA ARG A 194 8.63 15.59 -3.12
C ARG A 194 9.92 14.98 -2.57
N LEU A 195 9.77 14.01 -1.69
CA LEU A 195 10.89 13.26 -1.16
C LEU A 195 11.38 12.20 -2.15
N GLU A 196 12.64 11.82 -2.04
CA GLU A 196 13.24 10.76 -2.83
C GLU A 196 12.41 9.46 -2.73
N GLY A 197 12.02 8.92 -3.87
CA GLY A 197 11.23 7.69 -3.98
C GLY A 197 9.76 7.81 -3.59
N ALA A 198 9.29 9.01 -3.22
CA ALA A 198 7.89 9.26 -2.88
C ALA A 198 7.09 9.80 -4.07
N GLY A 199 5.78 9.61 -4.05
CA GLY A 199 4.90 10.09 -5.10
C GLY A 199 5.22 9.50 -6.47
N LYS A 200 4.67 10.10 -7.53
CA LYS A 200 5.01 9.73 -8.91
C LYS A 200 6.10 10.63 -9.48
N MET A 201 6.93 10.08 -10.35
CA MET A 201 7.91 10.85 -11.12
C MET A 201 7.23 11.63 -12.24
N ASP A 202 7.93 12.60 -12.81
CA ASP A 202 7.48 13.39 -13.99
C ASP A 202 6.10 14.05 -13.80
N VAL A 203 5.57 14.13 -12.58
CA VAL A 203 4.22 14.64 -12.34
C VAL A 203 4.04 16.07 -12.84
N ARG A 204 5.06 16.91 -12.71
CA ARG A 204 5.04 18.27 -13.25
C ARG A 204 4.75 18.27 -14.76
N GLN A 205 5.54 17.52 -15.51
CA GLN A 205 5.40 17.46 -16.98
C GLN A 205 4.05 16.86 -17.38
N PHE A 206 3.62 15.81 -16.66
CA PHE A 206 2.32 15.20 -16.90
C PHE A 206 1.16 16.16 -16.64
N VAL A 207 1.20 16.92 -15.55
CA VAL A 207 0.15 17.91 -15.23
C VAL A 207 0.15 19.07 -16.22
N GLU A 208 1.32 19.60 -16.60
CA GLU A 208 1.44 20.76 -17.49
C GLU A 208 1.15 20.41 -18.95
N ARG A 209 1.50 19.20 -19.42
CA ARG A 209 1.46 18.80 -20.83
C ARG A 209 0.42 17.71 -21.14
N GLY A 210 -0.09 17.02 -20.14
CA GLY A 210 -0.95 15.86 -20.31
C GLY A 210 -0.20 14.57 -20.68
N TYR A 211 1.13 14.56 -20.66
CA TYR A 211 1.95 13.38 -20.89
C TYR A 211 3.33 13.52 -20.23
N SER A 212 3.99 12.39 -19.96
CA SER A 212 5.40 12.35 -19.53
C SER A 212 6.31 12.30 -20.75
N PRO A 213 7.16 13.31 -21.00
CA PRO A 213 8.03 13.31 -22.17
C PRO A 213 9.15 12.28 -22.03
N TYR A 214 9.61 11.77 -23.17
CA TYR A 214 10.78 10.92 -23.21
C TYR A 214 12.06 11.72 -22.93
N GLU A 215 12.88 11.21 -22.01
CA GLU A 215 14.20 11.76 -21.71
C GLU A 215 15.23 10.62 -21.63
N LYS A 216 16.26 10.71 -22.45
CA LYS A 216 17.28 9.67 -22.57
C LYS A 216 18.16 9.55 -21.33
N ARG A 217 18.45 10.68 -20.68
CA ARG A 217 19.28 10.71 -19.45
C ARG A 217 18.39 11.05 -18.28
N PHE A 218 18.17 10.09 -17.45
CA PHE A 218 17.23 10.23 -16.35
C PHE A 218 17.75 9.68 -15.02
N ASP A 219 17.43 10.40 -13.97
CA ASP A 219 17.60 9.98 -12.61
C ASP A 219 16.24 9.46 -12.10
N MET A 220 16.15 8.19 -11.76
CA MET A 220 14.91 7.57 -11.29
C MET A 220 14.43 8.08 -9.92
N VAL A 221 15.22 8.90 -9.26
CA VAL A 221 14.95 9.31 -7.88
C VAL A 221 14.33 10.69 -7.79
N THR A 222 14.89 11.68 -8.53
CA THR A 222 14.55 13.09 -8.35
C THR A 222 13.74 13.71 -9.47
N ARG A 223 13.31 12.94 -10.43
CA ARG A 223 12.90 13.40 -11.75
C ARG A 223 11.60 14.16 -11.86
N GLU A 224 11.66 15.27 -12.56
CA GLU A 224 10.50 16.12 -12.89
C GLU A 224 10.49 16.58 -14.38
N GLU A 225 11.45 16.15 -15.18
CA GLU A 225 11.64 16.68 -16.56
C GLU A 225 11.22 15.70 -17.66
N GLY A 226 10.93 14.48 -17.31
CA GLY A 226 10.61 13.41 -18.26
C GLY A 226 11.34 12.12 -17.94
N SER A 227 11.08 11.01 -18.63
CA SER A 227 11.69 9.72 -18.33
C SER A 227 12.01 8.86 -19.55
N GLY A 228 12.88 7.88 -19.37
CA GLY A 228 13.08 6.81 -20.34
C GLY A 228 11.83 5.95 -20.56
N PHE A 229 10.82 6.12 -19.70
CA PHE A 229 9.55 5.40 -19.70
C PHE A 229 8.36 6.29 -20.09
N GLY A 230 8.58 7.40 -20.79
CA GLY A 230 7.57 8.44 -21.07
C GLY A 230 6.23 7.89 -21.53
N ALA A 231 6.19 6.96 -22.47
CA ALA A 231 4.95 6.37 -22.94
C ALA A 231 4.23 5.54 -21.87
N SER A 232 4.94 4.64 -21.19
CA SER A 232 4.34 3.82 -20.11
C SER A 232 3.93 4.67 -18.92
N HIS A 233 4.74 5.64 -18.51
CA HIS A 233 4.37 6.59 -17.45
C HIS A 233 3.12 7.40 -17.82
N THR A 234 3.01 7.86 -19.06
CA THR A 234 1.80 8.56 -19.52
C THR A 234 0.55 7.70 -19.36
N MET A 235 0.62 6.43 -19.73
CA MET A 235 -0.51 5.49 -19.59
C MET A 235 -0.84 5.22 -18.12
N GLU A 236 0.16 4.92 -17.30
CA GLU A 236 -0.04 4.61 -15.88
C GLU A 236 -0.54 5.83 -15.08
N TYR A 237 -0.04 7.03 -15.38
CA TYR A 237 -0.52 8.26 -14.77
C TYR A 237 -1.93 8.62 -15.19
N SER A 238 -2.29 8.37 -16.45
CA SER A 238 -3.67 8.51 -16.92
C SER A 238 -4.61 7.57 -16.16
N PHE A 239 -4.16 6.35 -15.88
CA PHE A 239 -4.94 5.36 -15.13
C PHE A 239 -5.09 5.74 -13.65
N SER A 240 -4.04 6.17 -12.96
CA SER A 240 -4.14 6.61 -11.57
C SER A 240 -4.99 7.88 -11.45
N SER A 241 -4.84 8.84 -12.37
CA SER A 241 -5.68 10.05 -12.41
C SER A 241 -7.16 9.71 -12.62
N PHE A 242 -7.49 8.71 -13.46
CA PHE A 242 -8.86 8.23 -13.59
C PHE A 242 -9.40 7.70 -12.25
N ALA A 243 -8.65 6.84 -11.55
CA ALA A 243 -9.09 6.27 -10.28
C ALA A 243 -9.35 7.36 -9.22
N VAL A 244 -8.43 8.32 -9.07
CA VAL A 244 -8.59 9.43 -8.12
C VAL A 244 -9.68 10.41 -8.58
N SER A 245 -9.93 10.57 -9.89
CA SER A 245 -11.08 11.35 -10.38
C SER A 245 -12.41 10.77 -9.91
N GLN A 246 -12.56 9.44 -9.92
CA GLN A 246 -13.77 8.80 -9.42
C GLN A 246 -13.93 9.00 -7.90
N PHE A 247 -12.82 9.01 -7.17
CA PHE A 247 -12.82 9.34 -5.74
C PHE A 247 -13.29 10.78 -5.50
N ALA A 248 -12.72 11.75 -6.24
CA ALA A 248 -13.13 13.16 -6.21
C ALA A 248 -14.63 13.31 -6.50
N LYS A 249 -15.12 12.65 -7.55
CA LYS A 249 -16.53 12.68 -7.94
C LYS A 249 -17.45 12.21 -6.82
N HIS A 250 -17.15 11.09 -6.17
CA HIS A 250 -17.95 10.55 -5.09
C HIS A 250 -17.93 11.42 -3.82
N LEU A 251 -16.88 12.22 -3.64
CA LEU A 251 -16.76 13.18 -2.55
C LEU A 251 -17.33 14.57 -2.91
N GLY A 252 -17.89 14.76 -4.11
CA GLY A 252 -18.42 16.05 -4.57
C GLY A 252 -17.37 17.12 -4.83
N LYS A 253 -16.11 16.72 -5.09
CA LYS A 253 -14.98 17.62 -5.40
C LYS A 253 -14.93 17.91 -6.90
N GLU A 254 -15.86 18.74 -7.36
CA GLU A 254 -16.12 18.94 -8.82
C GLU A 254 -14.91 19.48 -9.59
N ASP A 255 -14.13 20.41 -9.04
CA ASP A 255 -12.99 21.00 -9.75
C ASP A 255 -11.85 19.99 -9.87
N ASP A 256 -11.56 19.23 -8.80
CA ASP A 256 -10.58 18.15 -8.82
C ASP A 256 -11.03 17.03 -9.77
N TYR A 257 -12.33 16.69 -9.78
CA TYR A 257 -12.88 15.73 -10.72
C TYR A 257 -12.62 16.14 -12.17
N LYS A 258 -12.87 17.41 -12.52
CA LYS A 258 -12.63 17.93 -13.88
C LYS A 258 -11.14 17.88 -14.24
N LEU A 259 -10.26 18.36 -13.34
CA LEU A 259 -8.82 18.33 -13.54
C LEU A 259 -8.31 16.89 -13.77
N LEU A 260 -8.61 15.99 -12.85
CA LEU A 260 -8.15 14.61 -12.92
C LEU A 260 -8.76 13.83 -14.10
N SER A 261 -10.03 14.10 -14.45
CA SER A 261 -10.66 13.53 -15.64
C SER A 261 -9.98 14.00 -16.94
N ASN A 262 -9.50 15.25 -16.98
CA ASN A 262 -8.72 15.73 -18.11
C ASN A 262 -7.36 15.01 -18.17
N LEU A 263 -6.64 14.93 -17.06
CA LEU A 263 -5.35 14.22 -16.97
C LEU A 263 -5.50 12.73 -17.31
N SER A 264 -6.62 12.10 -16.97
CA SER A 264 -6.89 10.71 -17.31
C SER A 264 -6.98 10.42 -18.80
N ASN A 265 -7.10 11.45 -19.65
CA ASN A 265 -7.05 11.35 -21.11
C ASN A 265 -5.63 11.48 -21.68
N GLY A 266 -4.61 11.63 -20.86
CA GLY A 266 -3.21 11.80 -21.28
C GLY A 266 -2.70 10.71 -22.22
N TRP A 267 -3.23 9.48 -22.11
CA TRP A 267 -2.91 8.37 -22.98
C TRP A 267 -3.20 8.62 -24.48
N LYS A 268 -3.92 9.68 -24.82
CA LYS A 268 -4.25 10.10 -26.19
C LYS A 268 -3.17 10.98 -26.84
N ASN A 269 -2.19 11.46 -26.05
CA ASN A 269 -1.16 12.40 -26.48
C ASN A 269 0.09 11.71 -27.03
#